data_93e6cb50c651598649b9b3ee380f1eca
#
_entry.id   93e6cb50c651598649b9b3ee380f1eca
#
_cell.length_a   1.000
_cell.length_b   1.000
_cell.length_c   1.000
_cell.angle_alpha   90.00
_cell.angle_beta   90.00
_cell.angle_gamma   90.00
#
_symmetry.space_group_name_H-M   'P 1'
#
loop_
_entity.id
_entity.type
_entity.pdbx_description
1 polymer ?
#
loop_
_entity_poly.entity_id
_entity_poly.type
_entity_poly.pdbx_seq_one_letter_code
_entity_poly.pdbx_strand_id
1 'polypeptide(L)'
;FDTTIAANNAGQICLNSGYKNKAYVYETIAGTLSQITDPAFYGSPRVDYLDGYGIFVRPDTQQFYISALNDFTSFDALDFASDEADPDNLVTHMVDHQELILFGERVTTVWFDSGDATFPLSRREGATMEVGCAAALSVAKMDNTVFFLGRTSHGTGLVYKLNQYSPQIISNRGIEYLINSFERVDDAFAYTYQKNGHSFYVL
;
A
#
# COMPACT_ATOMS: atom_id res chain seq x y z
N PHE A 1 10.00 12.99 -2.67
CA PHE A 1 10.58 12.11 -1.65
C PHE A 1 9.61 10.98 -1.38
N ASP A 2 9.90 9.78 -1.88
CA ASP A 2 8.98 8.63 -1.87
C ASP A 2 9.26 7.74 -0.64
N THR A 3 9.28 8.33 0.54
CA THR A 3 9.57 7.59 1.76
C THR A 3 8.29 7.31 2.53
N THR A 4 8.03 6.03 2.78
CA THR A 4 6.97 5.58 3.67
C THR A 4 7.55 5.04 4.96
N ILE A 5 6.76 5.06 6.04
CA ILE A 5 7.24 4.73 7.38
C ILE A 5 6.23 3.81 8.05
N ALA A 6 6.73 2.73 8.64
CA ALA A 6 5.95 1.86 9.52
C ALA A 6 6.75 1.56 10.80
N ALA A 7 6.05 1.36 11.91
CA ALA A 7 6.65 0.95 13.17
C ALA A 7 6.06 -0.37 13.62
N ASN A 8 6.87 -1.23 14.23
CA ASN A 8 6.42 -2.49 14.83
C ASN A 8 6.38 -2.41 16.37
N ASN A 9 5.87 -3.46 16.98
CA ASN A 9 5.76 -3.55 18.44
C ASN A 9 7.10 -3.88 19.15
N ALA A 10 8.14 -4.25 18.41
CA ALA A 10 9.48 -4.53 18.94
C ALA A 10 10.36 -3.28 19.07
N GLY A 11 9.85 -2.11 18.71
CA GLY A 11 10.58 -0.84 18.77
C GLY A 11 11.43 -0.56 17.53
N GLN A 12 11.08 -1.13 16.40
CA GLN A 12 11.69 -0.84 15.12
C GLN A 12 10.82 0.13 14.31
N ILE A 13 11.46 1.06 13.60
CA ILE A 13 10.83 1.95 12.62
C ILE A 13 11.46 1.68 11.27
N CYS A 14 10.68 1.17 10.33
CA CYS A 14 11.10 0.97 8.95
C CYS A 14 10.89 2.26 8.14
N LEU A 15 11.94 2.72 7.48
CA LEU A 15 11.96 3.84 6.55
C LEU A 15 12.16 3.27 5.14
N ASN A 16 11.10 3.13 4.40
CA ASN A 16 11.15 2.55 3.05
C ASN A 16 11.26 3.66 2.00
N SER A 17 12.30 3.59 1.15
CA SER A 17 12.63 4.57 0.12
C SER A 17 12.03 4.23 -1.26
N GLY A 18 10.77 3.78 -1.27
CA GLY A 18 10.05 3.50 -2.52
C GLY A 18 10.78 2.52 -3.46
N TYR A 19 10.64 2.71 -4.75
CA TYR A 19 11.19 1.82 -5.80
C TYR A 19 12.72 1.73 -5.89
N LYS A 20 13.46 2.37 -5.00
CA LYS A 20 14.93 2.31 -5.02
C LYS A 20 15.51 1.04 -4.37
N ASN A 21 14.66 0.08 -4.03
CA ASN A 21 15.02 -1.19 -3.38
C ASN A 21 15.89 -0.98 -2.13
N LYS A 22 15.62 0.09 -1.39
CA LYS A 22 16.34 0.43 -0.17
C LYS A 22 15.35 0.76 0.92
N ALA A 23 15.51 0.06 2.03
CA ALA A 23 14.84 0.42 3.26
C ALA A 23 15.85 0.42 4.41
N TYR A 24 15.54 1.17 5.43
CA TYR A 24 16.35 1.32 6.61
C TYR A 24 15.49 1.04 7.84
N VAL A 25 16.08 0.42 8.84
CA VAL A 25 15.43 0.17 10.12
C VAL A 25 16.13 0.97 11.20
N TYR A 26 15.37 1.78 11.91
CA TYR A 26 15.82 2.47 13.10
C TYR A 26 15.36 1.69 14.34
N GLU A 27 16.32 1.23 15.12
CA GLU A 27 16.11 0.56 16.42
C GLU A 27 15.96 1.62 17.50
N THR A 28 14.76 1.79 18.03
CA THR A 28 14.48 2.88 18.99
C THR A 28 15.18 2.69 20.33
N ILE A 29 15.41 1.45 20.77
CA ILE A 29 16.09 1.12 22.02
C ILE A 29 17.59 1.31 21.89
N ALA A 30 18.18 0.81 20.79
CA ALA A 30 19.62 0.89 20.54
C ALA A 30 20.05 2.25 19.97
N GLY A 31 19.13 3.04 19.43
CA GLY A 31 19.43 4.31 18.78
C GLY A 31 20.21 4.16 17.47
N THR A 32 20.11 3.02 16.80
CA THR A 32 20.90 2.70 15.60
C THR A 32 20.03 2.65 14.35
N LEU A 33 20.57 3.14 13.23
CA LEU A 33 19.97 3.06 11.91
C LEU A 33 20.80 2.12 11.03
N SER A 34 20.16 1.10 10.46
CA SER A 34 20.79 0.14 9.56
C SER A 34 19.98 -0.03 8.28
N GLN A 35 20.67 -0.30 7.17
CA GLN A 35 20.01 -0.66 5.93
C GLN A 35 19.57 -2.13 5.97
N ILE A 36 18.38 -2.44 5.44
CA ILE A 36 17.97 -3.82 5.19
C ILE A 36 18.84 -4.38 4.07
N THR A 37 19.59 -5.44 4.38
CA THR A 37 20.52 -6.11 3.45
C THR A 37 20.14 -7.56 3.19
N ASP A 38 19.03 -8.03 3.73
CA ASP A 38 18.53 -9.37 3.51
C ASP A 38 18.28 -9.62 2.01
N PRO A 39 18.78 -10.71 1.43
CA PRO A 39 18.63 -11.00 0.00
C PRO A 39 17.16 -11.29 -0.42
N ALA A 40 16.28 -11.62 0.53
CA ALA A 40 14.85 -11.78 0.29
C ALA A 40 14.07 -10.46 0.39
N PHE A 41 14.73 -9.33 0.63
CA PHE A 41 14.13 -8.00 0.51
C PHE A 41 14.20 -7.51 -0.93
N TYR A 42 13.07 -7.44 -1.61
CA TYR A 42 12.97 -7.05 -3.04
C TYR A 42 12.66 -5.56 -3.26
N GLY A 43 12.49 -4.80 -2.18
CA GLY A 43 11.97 -3.43 -2.25
C GLY A 43 10.46 -3.38 -2.33
N SER A 44 9.89 -2.19 -2.15
CA SER A 44 8.44 -1.95 -2.22
C SER A 44 8.17 -0.46 -2.45
N PRO A 45 7.07 -0.08 -3.10
CA PRO A 45 6.64 1.32 -3.14
C PRO A 45 6.25 1.86 -1.76
N ARG A 46 5.83 0.97 -0.86
CA ARG A 46 5.33 1.32 0.47
C ARG A 46 5.72 0.26 1.50
N VAL A 47 5.72 0.64 2.77
CA VAL A 47 5.74 -0.27 3.91
C VAL A 47 4.55 0.03 4.81
N ASP A 48 3.87 -1.00 5.26
CA ASP A 48 2.86 -0.97 6.33
C ASP A 48 3.13 -2.10 7.34
N TYR A 49 2.42 -2.10 8.45
CA TYR A 49 2.54 -3.09 9.51
C TYR A 49 1.15 -3.68 9.82
N LEU A 50 1.06 -5.01 9.86
CA LEU A 50 -0.16 -5.74 10.17
C LEU A 50 0.19 -6.95 11.05
N ASP A 51 -0.42 -7.04 12.22
CA ASP A 51 -0.41 -8.19 13.14
C ASP A 51 0.98 -8.83 13.40
N GLY A 52 2.01 -8.01 13.49
CA GLY A 52 3.38 -8.44 13.74
C GLY A 52 4.27 -8.46 12.50
N TYR A 53 3.72 -8.31 11.32
CA TYR A 53 4.45 -8.41 10.07
C TYR A 53 4.59 -7.06 9.37
N GLY A 54 5.78 -6.77 8.84
CA GLY A 54 5.97 -5.74 7.84
C GLY A 54 5.46 -6.22 6.48
N ILE A 55 4.66 -5.41 5.82
CA ILE A 55 4.05 -5.76 4.53
C ILE A 55 4.75 -4.99 3.41
N PHE A 56 5.07 -5.68 2.33
CA PHE A 56 5.77 -5.14 1.18
C PHE A 56 5.21 -5.71 -0.13
N VAL A 57 5.01 -4.88 -1.13
CA VAL A 57 4.67 -5.30 -2.49
C VAL A 57 5.96 -5.44 -3.30
N ARG A 58 6.13 -6.57 -3.97
CA ARG A 58 7.26 -6.78 -4.86
C ARG A 58 7.04 -6.02 -6.16
N PRO A 59 7.95 -5.08 -6.54
CA PRO A 59 7.78 -4.28 -7.73
C PRO A 59 7.61 -5.09 -9.01
N ASP A 60 6.74 -4.61 -9.90
CA ASP A 60 6.50 -5.18 -11.23
C ASP A 60 6.01 -6.65 -11.22
N THR A 61 5.36 -7.06 -10.13
CA THR A 61 4.79 -8.40 -9.97
C THR A 61 3.40 -8.37 -9.33
N GLN A 62 2.74 -9.51 -9.30
CA GLN A 62 1.50 -9.75 -8.56
C GLN A 62 1.76 -10.17 -7.10
N GLN A 63 3.01 -10.13 -6.65
CA GLN A 63 3.41 -10.68 -5.36
C GLN A 63 3.54 -9.60 -4.30
N PHE A 64 3.14 -9.95 -3.10
CA PHE A 64 3.53 -9.25 -1.89
C PHE A 64 4.20 -10.23 -0.92
N TYR A 65 5.02 -9.72 -0.03
CA TYR A 65 5.79 -10.51 0.92
C TYR A 65 5.82 -9.83 2.27
N ILE A 66 6.17 -10.58 3.29
CA ILE A 66 6.16 -10.12 4.68
C ILE A 66 7.54 -10.26 5.31
N SER A 67 7.80 -9.45 6.33
CA SER A 67 8.97 -9.62 7.18
C SER A 67 8.79 -10.77 8.15
N ALA A 68 9.85 -11.17 8.84
CA ALA A 68 9.72 -12.00 10.03
C ALA A 68 8.88 -11.31 11.10
N LEU A 69 8.29 -12.10 12.00
CA LEU A 69 7.42 -11.60 13.05
C LEU A 69 8.15 -10.58 13.95
N ASN A 70 7.64 -9.36 13.99
CA ASN A 70 8.20 -8.23 14.72
C ASN A 70 9.66 -7.89 14.39
N ASP A 71 10.14 -8.25 13.20
CA ASP A 71 11.49 -7.91 12.75
C ASP A 71 11.51 -7.46 11.27
N PHE A 72 11.67 -6.17 11.04
CA PHE A 72 11.79 -5.58 9.70
C PHE A 72 13.14 -5.85 9.02
N THR A 73 14.09 -6.47 9.69
CA THR A 73 15.43 -6.71 9.14
C THR A 73 15.60 -8.09 8.51
N SER A 74 14.68 -9.02 8.79
CA SER A 74 14.74 -10.41 8.38
C SER A 74 13.55 -10.80 7.50
N PHE A 75 13.81 -11.56 6.43
CA PHE A 75 12.83 -12.01 5.47
C PHE A 75 13.07 -13.49 5.11
N ASP A 76 11.99 -14.25 4.95
CA ASP A 76 12.07 -15.57 4.30
C ASP A 76 11.62 -15.44 2.84
N ALA A 77 12.40 -15.99 1.92
CA ALA A 77 12.10 -15.96 0.49
C ALA A 77 10.82 -16.74 0.12
N LEU A 78 10.30 -17.56 1.04
CA LEU A 78 9.06 -18.31 0.87
C LEU A 78 7.85 -17.62 1.50
N ASP A 79 8.05 -16.57 2.29
CA ASP A 79 6.99 -15.80 2.95
C ASP A 79 6.39 -14.75 2.00
N PHE A 80 5.76 -15.22 0.93
CA PHE A 80 5.05 -14.39 -0.04
C PHE A 80 3.73 -15.01 -0.48
N ALA A 81 2.84 -14.18 -1.00
CA ALA A 81 1.63 -14.62 -1.70
C ALA A 81 1.48 -13.87 -3.03
N SER A 82 0.76 -14.48 -3.97
CA SER A 82 0.38 -13.86 -5.23
C SER A 82 -1.09 -13.48 -5.20
N ASP A 83 -1.40 -12.26 -5.62
CA ASP A 83 -2.78 -11.84 -5.82
C ASP A 83 -3.23 -12.24 -7.22
N GLU A 84 -3.93 -13.37 -7.30
CA GLU A 84 -4.39 -13.97 -8.55
C GLU A 84 -5.84 -13.59 -8.91
N ALA A 85 -6.36 -12.50 -8.33
CA ALA A 85 -7.73 -12.06 -8.62
C ALA A 85 -7.90 -11.60 -10.08
N ASP A 86 -6.90 -10.95 -10.62
CA ASP A 86 -6.76 -10.60 -12.05
C ASP A 86 -5.26 -10.66 -12.39
N PRO A 87 -4.88 -11.02 -13.64
CA PRO A 87 -3.48 -10.99 -14.08
C PRO A 87 -2.99 -9.56 -14.29
N ASP A 88 -2.87 -8.79 -13.21
CA ASP A 88 -2.29 -7.45 -13.22
C ASP A 88 -1.26 -7.26 -12.09
N ASN A 89 -0.29 -6.36 -12.30
CA ASN A 89 0.74 -6.13 -11.30
C ASN A 89 0.19 -5.33 -10.12
N LEU A 90 0.72 -5.61 -8.94
CA LEU A 90 0.44 -4.81 -7.75
C LEU A 90 1.14 -3.44 -7.85
N VAL A 91 0.40 -2.38 -7.60
CA VAL A 91 0.89 -1.00 -7.60
C VAL A 91 1.32 -0.58 -6.20
N THR A 92 0.50 -0.87 -5.20
CA THR A 92 0.74 -0.48 -3.81
C THR A 92 -0.19 -1.25 -2.87
N HIS A 93 -0.05 -0.97 -1.59
CA HIS A 93 -0.94 -1.51 -0.56
C HIS A 93 -1.24 -0.46 0.51
N MET A 94 -2.21 -0.75 1.37
CA MET A 94 -2.53 0.02 2.57
C MET A 94 -3.13 -0.91 3.61
N VAL A 95 -2.63 -0.85 4.83
CA VAL A 95 -3.29 -1.52 5.96
C VAL A 95 -4.32 -0.58 6.56
N ASP A 96 -5.57 -1.02 6.64
CA ASP A 96 -6.67 -0.29 7.24
C ASP A 96 -7.60 -1.24 8.01
N HIS A 97 -8.00 -0.87 9.24
CA HIS A 97 -8.89 -1.68 10.09
C HIS A 97 -8.49 -3.17 10.23
N GLN A 98 -7.20 -3.43 10.42
CA GLN A 98 -6.62 -4.79 10.49
C GLN A 98 -6.83 -5.62 9.20
N GLU A 99 -7.05 -4.97 8.10
CA GLU A 99 -7.08 -5.58 6.77
C GLU A 99 -6.00 -4.98 5.89
N LEU A 100 -5.42 -5.82 5.04
CA LEU A 100 -4.48 -5.42 4.00
C LEU A 100 -5.24 -5.21 2.71
N ILE A 101 -5.24 -3.99 2.20
CA ILE A 101 -5.81 -3.64 0.91
C ILE A 101 -4.69 -3.63 -0.12
N LEU A 102 -4.74 -4.52 -1.08
CA LEU A 102 -3.79 -4.61 -2.19
C LEU A 102 -4.39 -3.92 -3.42
N PHE A 103 -3.69 -2.94 -3.93
CA PHE A 103 -4.08 -2.21 -5.13
C PHE A 103 -3.26 -2.70 -6.33
N GLY A 104 -3.90 -3.39 -7.25
CA GLY A 104 -3.35 -3.71 -8.57
C GLY A 104 -3.55 -2.55 -9.54
N GLU A 105 -3.16 -2.76 -10.81
CA GLU A 105 -3.37 -1.76 -11.86
C GLU A 105 -4.85 -1.57 -12.23
N ARG A 106 -5.67 -2.62 -12.09
CA ARG A 106 -7.09 -2.63 -12.48
C ARG A 106 -8.03 -3.14 -11.41
N VAL A 107 -7.50 -3.93 -10.46
CA VAL A 107 -8.28 -4.61 -9.43
C VAL A 107 -7.70 -4.29 -8.06
N THR A 108 -8.56 -4.15 -7.07
CA THR A 108 -8.16 -4.03 -5.67
C THR A 108 -8.74 -5.21 -4.90
N THR A 109 -7.93 -5.85 -4.07
CA THR A 109 -8.32 -6.98 -3.22
C THR A 109 -8.08 -6.68 -1.76
N VAL A 110 -8.74 -7.43 -0.90
CA VAL A 110 -8.61 -7.29 0.54
C VAL A 110 -8.15 -8.62 1.13
N TRP A 111 -7.18 -8.54 2.01
CA TRP A 111 -6.57 -9.66 2.72
C TRP A 111 -6.64 -9.41 4.22
N PHE A 112 -6.60 -10.45 5.01
CA PHE A 112 -6.65 -10.40 6.48
C PHE A 112 -5.75 -11.46 7.09
N ASP A 113 -5.35 -11.27 8.33
CA ASP A 113 -4.60 -12.30 9.07
C ASP A 113 -5.55 -13.44 9.44
N SER A 114 -5.30 -14.59 8.84
CA SER A 114 -6.03 -15.85 9.08
C SER A 114 -5.39 -16.69 10.17
N GLY A 115 -4.18 -16.35 10.61
CA GLY A 115 -3.39 -17.13 11.54
C GLY A 115 -2.88 -18.47 10.99
N ASP A 116 -2.85 -18.65 9.65
CA ASP A 116 -2.31 -19.87 9.05
C ASP A 116 -0.80 -19.96 9.30
N ALA A 117 -0.34 -21.16 9.65
CA ALA A 117 1.06 -21.37 10.02
C ALA A 117 2.03 -21.35 8.84
N THR A 118 1.54 -21.52 7.62
CA THR A 118 2.37 -21.53 6.40
C THR A 118 2.55 -20.10 5.86
N PHE A 119 1.44 -19.37 5.73
CA PHE A 119 1.44 -17.95 5.38
C PHE A 119 0.25 -17.29 6.07
N PRO A 120 0.48 -16.29 6.93
CA PRO A 120 -0.55 -15.81 7.84
C PRO A 120 -1.71 -15.06 7.17
N LEU A 121 -1.51 -14.54 5.96
CA LEU A 121 -2.50 -13.70 5.29
C LEU A 121 -3.32 -14.50 4.27
N SER A 122 -4.62 -14.31 4.29
CA SER A 122 -5.57 -14.93 3.36
C SER A 122 -6.46 -13.87 2.70
N ARG A 123 -6.80 -14.09 1.42
CA ARG A 123 -7.68 -13.18 0.68
C ARG A 123 -9.11 -13.29 1.22
N ARG A 124 -9.75 -12.13 1.41
CA ARG A 124 -11.17 -12.05 1.77
C ARG A 124 -12.04 -12.30 0.54
N GLU A 125 -12.79 -13.39 0.58
CA GLU A 125 -13.75 -13.70 -0.48
C GLU A 125 -14.84 -12.62 -0.59
N GLY A 126 -15.21 -12.25 -1.83
CA GLY A 126 -16.22 -11.24 -2.10
C GLY A 126 -15.81 -9.79 -1.88
N ALA A 127 -14.55 -9.52 -1.54
CA ALA A 127 -14.01 -8.17 -1.36
C ALA A 127 -13.10 -7.73 -2.54
N THR A 128 -13.29 -8.30 -3.72
CA THR A 128 -12.61 -7.88 -4.94
C THR A 128 -13.34 -6.71 -5.59
N MET A 129 -12.62 -5.66 -5.94
CA MET A 129 -13.13 -4.43 -6.52
C MET A 129 -12.50 -4.21 -7.90
N GLU A 130 -13.31 -3.96 -8.94
CA GLU A 130 -12.86 -3.74 -10.33
C GLU A 130 -12.34 -2.31 -10.57
N VAL A 131 -11.59 -1.80 -9.61
CA VAL A 131 -10.89 -0.52 -9.67
C VAL A 131 -9.50 -0.73 -9.07
N GLY A 132 -8.48 -0.44 -9.83
CA GLY A 132 -7.10 -0.44 -9.37
C GLY A 132 -6.59 0.98 -9.06
N CYS A 133 -5.31 1.10 -8.81
CA CYS A 133 -4.64 2.34 -8.47
C CYS A 133 -3.76 2.83 -9.62
N ALA A 134 -3.80 4.12 -9.91
CA ALA A 134 -2.98 4.73 -10.96
C ALA A 134 -1.60 5.15 -10.45
N ALA A 135 -1.47 5.47 -9.15
CA ALA A 135 -0.22 5.98 -8.57
C ALA A 135 -0.03 5.44 -7.14
N ALA A 136 1.09 4.81 -6.89
CA ALA A 136 1.37 4.14 -5.61
C ALA A 136 1.27 5.07 -4.39
N LEU A 137 1.73 6.30 -4.52
CA LEU A 137 1.74 7.29 -3.44
C LEU A 137 0.48 8.16 -3.37
N SER A 138 -0.51 7.90 -4.24
CA SER A 138 -1.81 8.56 -4.16
C SER A 138 -2.71 8.00 -3.05
N VAL A 139 -2.36 6.82 -2.52
CA VAL A 139 -3.17 6.17 -1.49
C VAL A 139 -2.93 6.81 -0.13
N ALA A 140 -3.97 7.35 0.47
CA ALA A 140 -3.90 7.99 1.79
C ALA A 140 -5.16 7.73 2.62
N LYS A 141 -4.99 7.68 3.95
CA LYS A 141 -6.09 7.51 4.91
C LYS A 141 -6.64 8.85 5.39
N MET A 142 -7.95 8.96 5.45
CA MET A 142 -8.65 10.10 6.03
C MET A 142 -10.06 9.68 6.43
N ASP A 143 -10.57 10.25 7.53
CA ASP A 143 -11.96 10.02 7.99
C ASP A 143 -12.37 8.55 8.04
N ASN A 144 -11.51 7.72 8.61
CA ASN A 144 -11.74 6.28 8.80
C ASN A 144 -11.92 5.50 7.49
N THR A 145 -11.25 5.93 6.42
CA THR A 145 -11.30 5.25 5.12
C THR A 145 -10.07 5.60 4.26
N VAL A 146 -9.99 4.99 3.08
CA VAL A 146 -8.87 5.14 2.15
C VAL A 146 -9.31 5.90 0.92
N PHE A 147 -8.48 6.85 0.49
CA PHE A 147 -8.63 7.65 -0.73
C PHE A 147 -7.48 7.33 -1.67
N PHE A 148 -7.74 7.30 -2.98
CA PHE A 148 -6.72 6.99 -3.97
C PHE A 148 -7.09 7.50 -5.37
N LEU A 149 -6.08 7.68 -6.21
CA LEU A 149 -6.26 7.93 -7.64
C LEU A 149 -6.50 6.60 -8.35
N GLY A 150 -7.70 6.42 -8.86
CA GLY A 150 -8.11 5.15 -9.44
C GLY A 150 -7.71 4.98 -10.90
N ARG A 151 -7.61 3.71 -11.29
CA ARG A 151 -7.42 3.24 -12.65
C ARG A 151 -8.40 2.10 -12.92
N THR A 152 -9.04 2.12 -14.05
CA THR A 152 -9.96 1.08 -14.50
C THR A 152 -9.60 0.65 -15.92
N SER A 153 -10.25 -0.39 -16.43
CA SER A 153 -10.13 -0.80 -17.83
C SER A 153 -10.55 0.30 -18.83
N HIS A 154 -11.28 1.32 -18.36
CA HIS A 154 -11.80 2.41 -19.19
C HIS A 154 -10.97 3.69 -19.11
N GLY A 155 -9.96 3.76 -18.23
CA GLY A 155 -9.08 4.92 -18.10
C GLY A 155 -8.63 5.21 -16.67
N THR A 156 -7.95 6.32 -16.51
CA THR A 156 -7.41 6.84 -15.24
C THR A 156 -8.05 8.20 -14.92
N GLY A 157 -7.67 8.79 -13.78
CA GLY A 157 -7.99 10.18 -13.47
C GLY A 157 -9.25 10.39 -12.66
N LEU A 158 -9.81 9.33 -12.10
CA LEU A 158 -10.89 9.41 -11.13
C LEU A 158 -10.35 9.25 -9.71
N VAL A 159 -10.76 10.11 -8.79
CA VAL A 159 -10.43 9.96 -7.39
C VAL A 159 -11.53 9.19 -6.68
N TYR A 160 -11.12 8.16 -5.98
CA TYR A 160 -12.01 7.26 -5.26
C TYR A 160 -11.83 7.38 -3.74
N LYS A 161 -12.92 7.09 -3.06
CA LYS A 161 -12.98 6.81 -1.63
C LYS A 161 -13.51 5.39 -1.46
N LEU A 162 -12.93 4.59 -0.59
CA LEU A 162 -13.50 3.30 -0.23
C LEU A 162 -14.65 3.50 0.77
N ASN A 163 -15.74 2.79 0.53
CA ASN A 163 -16.82 2.61 1.48
C ASN A 163 -16.93 1.12 1.75
N GLN A 164 -16.23 0.64 2.78
CA GLN A 164 -15.95 -0.78 2.95
C GLN A 164 -15.27 -1.34 1.68
N TYR A 165 -15.86 -2.31 1.01
CA TYR A 165 -15.33 -2.93 -0.22
C TYR A 165 -15.99 -2.37 -1.50
N SER A 166 -16.51 -1.15 -1.43
CA SER A 166 -17.15 -0.48 -2.56
C SER A 166 -16.48 0.86 -2.86
N PRO A 167 -15.72 0.98 -3.95
CA PRO A 167 -15.11 2.23 -4.36
C PRO A 167 -16.17 3.22 -4.85
N GLN A 168 -16.14 4.44 -4.32
CA GLN A 168 -17.02 5.54 -4.69
C GLN A 168 -16.23 6.67 -5.30
N ILE A 169 -16.66 7.17 -6.46
CA ILE A 169 -16.05 8.33 -7.11
C ILE A 169 -16.40 9.59 -6.31
N ILE A 170 -15.38 10.38 -5.98
CA ILE A 170 -15.53 11.65 -5.29
C ILE A 170 -15.04 12.86 -6.11
N SER A 171 -14.30 12.61 -7.18
CA SER A 171 -13.90 13.64 -8.12
C SER A 171 -15.11 14.19 -8.90
N ASN A 172 -15.05 15.45 -9.26
CA ASN A 172 -15.99 16.06 -10.19
C ASN A 172 -15.35 16.18 -11.58
N ARG A 173 -16.16 16.44 -12.60
CA ARG A 173 -15.71 16.52 -14.01
C ARG A 173 -14.58 17.54 -14.23
N GLY A 174 -14.51 18.62 -13.45
CA GLY A 174 -13.44 19.60 -13.57
C GLY A 174 -12.09 19.04 -13.10
N ILE A 175 -12.09 18.33 -11.97
CA ILE A 175 -10.91 17.64 -11.44
C ILE A 175 -10.48 16.52 -12.38
N GLU A 176 -11.43 15.73 -12.87
CA GLU A 176 -11.17 14.63 -13.80
C GLU A 176 -10.53 15.12 -15.10
N TYR A 177 -11.07 16.22 -15.66
CA TYR A 177 -10.50 16.85 -16.85
C TYR A 177 -9.07 17.33 -16.61
N LEU A 178 -8.82 17.96 -15.44
CA LEU A 178 -7.49 18.43 -15.08
C LEU A 178 -6.50 17.26 -14.94
N ILE A 179 -6.86 16.20 -14.21
CA ILE A 179 -6.00 15.03 -14.02
C ILE A 179 -5.70 14.37 -15.37
N ASN A 180 -6.71 14.21 -16.22
CA ASN A 180 -6.54 13.60 -17.56
C ASN A 180 -5.78 14.50 -18.55
N SER A 181 -5.53 15.76 -18.23
CA SER A 181 -4.70 16.66 -19.03
C SER A 181 -3.20 16.49 -18.77
N PHE A 182 -2.80 15.82 -17.69
CA PHE A 182 -1.41 15.55 -17.40
C PHE A 182 -0.89 14.40 -18.28
N GLU A 183 0.34 14.53 -18.74
CA GLU A 183 1.03 13.48 -19.52
C GLU A 183 1.29 12.22 -18.68
N ARG A 184 1.55 12.41 -17.40
CA ARG A 184 1.78 11.35 -16.43
C ARG A 184 0.91 11.55 -15.19
N VAL A 185 0.42 10.44 -14.63
CA VAL A 185 -0.36 10.42 -13.41
C VAL A 185 0.13 9.35 -12.41
N ASP A 186 1.05 8.48 -12.85
CA ASP A 186 1.63 7.40 -12.03
C ASP A 186 2.62 7.89 -10.97
N ASP A 187 3.08 9.13 -11.09
CA ASP A 187 3.91 9.83 -10.13
C ASP A 187 3.13 10.74 -9.16
N ALA A 188 1.81 10.67 -9.18
CA ALA A 188 0.96 11.43 -8.27
C ALA A 188 1.22 11.05 -6.81
N PHE A 189 1.31 12.07 -5.97
CA PHE A 189 1.52 11.94 -4.53
C PHE A 189 0.35 12.58 -3.77
N ALA A 190 -0.14 11.92 -2.73
CA ALA A 190 -1.20 12.44 -1.90
C ALA A 190 -0.82 12.49 -0.41
N TYR A 191 -1.41 13.45 0.28
CA TYR A 191 -1.39 13.51 1.73
C TYR A 191 -2.73 14.01 2.26
N THR A 192 -2.97 13.78 3.54
CA THR A 192 -4.18 14.21 4.21
C THR A 192 -3.86 15.11 5.38
N TYR A 193 -4.71 16.09 5.61
CA TYR A 193 -4.63 16.94 6.81
C TYR A 193 -6.01 17.39 7.28
N GLN A 194 -6.10 17.77 8.53
CA GLN A 194 -7.32 18.32 9.11
C GLN A 194 -7.11 19.76 9.55
N LYS A 195 -8.07 20.62 9.25
CA LYS A 195 -8.05 22.02 9.65
C LYS A 195 -9.47 22.54 9.91
N ASN A 196 -9.69 23.14 11.08
CA ASN A 196 -10.98 23.75 11.47
C ASN A 196 -12.17 22.79 11.35
N GLY A 197 -11.99 21.51 11.71
CA GLY A 197 -13.04 20.48 11.62
C GLY A 197 -13.33 19.95 10.22
N HIS A 198 -12.54 20.34 9.23
CA HIS A 198 -12.60 19.80 7.86
C HIS A 198 -11.39 18.91 7.58
N SER A 199 -11.63 17.84 6.87
CA SER A 199 -10.60 16.91 6.39
C SER A 199 -10.34 17.16 4.92
N PHE A 200 -9.06 17.12 4.53
CA PHE A 200 -8.60 17.40 3.18
C PHE A 200 -7.72 16.26 2.68
N TYR A 201 -8.08 15.69 1.56
CA TYR A 201 -7.22 14.85 0.74
C TYR A 201 -6.64 15.73 -0.38
N VAL A 202 -5.34 15.82 -0.44
CA VAL A 202 -4.59 16.64 -1.41
C VAL A 202 -3.79 15.71 -2.31
N LEU A 203 -4.04 15.85 -3.59
CA LEU A 203 -3.39 15.10 -4.66
C LEU A 203 -2.61 16.07 -5.55
#